data_d222f9ff921b0045ff64e51cd31fbe66
#
_entry.id   d222f9ff921b0045ff64e51cd31fbe66
#
_cell.length_a   1.000
_cell.length_b   1.000
_cell.length_c   1.000
_cell.angle_alpha   90.00
_cell.angle_beta   90.00
_cell.angle_gamma   90.00
#
_symmetry.space_group_name_H-M   'P 1'
#
loop_
_entity.id
_entity.type
_entity.pdbx_description
1 polymer ?
#
loop_
_entity_poly.entity_id
_entity_poly.type
_entity_poly.pdbx_seq_one_letter_code
_entity_poly.pdbx_strand_id
1 'polypeptide(L)'
;GFEAAIIEQETFHMVRKAVEELPTQMRNIILYSMKGLKNHEIADKLQISEGTVHTLKKFAYRKLRESLKGINYTLLLFLCK
;
A
#
# COMPACT_ATOMS: atom_id res chain seq x y z
N GLY A 1 -14.17 -18.28 8.11
CA GLY A 1 -14.75 -18.36 9.42
C GLY A 1 -14.60 -17.06 10.21
N PHE A 2 -15.20 -17.05 11.36
CA PHE A 2 -15.22 -15.86 12.23
C PHE A 2 -13.81 -15.43 12.67
N GLU A 3 -12.96 -16.39 13.01
CA GLU A 3 -11.59 -16.12 13.43
C GLU A 3 -10.76 -15.53 12.29
N ALA A 4 -10.94 -16.02 11.08
CA ALA A 4 -10.23 -15.50 9.91
C ALA A 4 -10.64 -14.06 9.63
N ALA A 5 -11.91 -13.71 9.81
CA ALA A 5 -12.39 -12.34 9.63
C ALA A 5 -11.78 -11.39 10.66
N ILE A 6 -11.62 -11.82 11.91
CA ILE A 6 -10.99 -11.01 12.96
C ILE A 6 -9.52 -10.78 12.66
N ILE A 7 -8.80 -11.82 12.25
CA ILE A 7 -7.38 -11.72 11.88
C ILE A 7 -7.20 -10.78 10.69
N GLU A 8 -8.09 -10.86 9.69
CA GLU A 8 -8.06 -9.97 8.55
C GLU A 8 -8.27 -8.51 8.96
N GLN A 9 -9.20 -8.25 9.88
CA GLN A 9 -9.44 -6.90 10.36
C GLN A 9 -8.24 -6.33 11.10
N GLU A 10 -7.61 -7.09 11.96
CA GLU A 10 -6.42 -6.66 12.69
C GLU A 10 -5.27 -6.38 11.74
N THR A 11 -5.05 -7.27 10.76
CA THR A 11 -3.99 -7.10 9.77
C THR A 11 -4.26 -5.89 8.89
N PHE A 12 -5.51 -5.70 8.47
CA PHE A 12 -5.92 -4.54 7.69
C PHE A 12 -5.66 -3.25 8.45
N HIS A 13 -5.99 -3.22 9.73
CA HIS A 13 -5.75 -2.06 10.59
C HIS A 13 -4.26 -1.74 10.70
N MET A 14 -3.42 -2.75 10.85
CA MET A 14 -1.98 -2.57 10.95
C MET A 14 -1.38 -2.07 9.62
N VAL A 15 -1.86 -2.60 8.50
CA VAL A 15 -1.45 -2.15 7.17
C VAL A 15 -1.85 -0.69 6.97
N ARG A 16 -3.07 -0.34 7.33
CA ARG A 16 -3.57 1.03 7.21
C ARG A 16 -2.73 2.00 8.02
N LYS A 17 -2.38 1.62 9.25
CA LYS A 17 -1.53 2.44 10.09
C LYS A 17 -0.14 2.63 9.48
N ALA A 18 0.45 1.57 8.94
CA ALA A 18 1.74 1.65 8.27
C ALA A 18 1.68 2.56 7.04
N VAL A 19 0.58 2.50 6.28
CA VAL A 19 0.37 3.39 5.13
C VAL A 19 0.29 4.85 5.59
N GLU A 20 -0.39 5.12 6.69
CA GLU A 20 -0.50 6.48 7.23
C GLU A 20 0.84 7.06 7.65
N GLU A 21 1.81 6.22 8.01
CA GLU A 21 3.16 6.65 8.39
C GLU A 21 4.07 6.92 7.20
N LEU A 22 3.66 6.59 5.98
CA LEU A 22 4.44 6.86 4.78
C LEU A 22 4.53 8.37 4.50
N PRO A 23 5.61 8.82 3.82
CA PRO A 23 5.65 10.18 3.31
C PRO A 23 4.41 10.47 2.45
N THR A 24 3.93 11.71 2.49
CA THR A 24 2.64 12.11 1.91
C THR A 24 2.42 11.60 0.48
N GLN A 25 3.40 11.77 -0.39
CA GLN A 25 3.23 11.38 -1.80
C GLN A 25 3.16 9.86 -1.96
N MET A 26 4.00 9.14 -1.25
CA MET A 26 3.95 7.67 -1.26
C MET A 26 2.63 7.16 -0.70
N ARG A 27 2.16 7.78 0.38
CA ARG A 27 0.88 7.42 0.98
C ARG A 27 -0.26 7.62 -0.02
N ASN A 28 -0.29 8.75 -0.71
CA ASN A 28 -1.34 9.03 -1.69
C ASN A 28 -1.31 8.03 -2.84
N ILE A 29 -0.13 7.66 -3.32
CA ILE A 29 0.02 6.66 -4.38
C ILE A 29 -0.55 5.32 -3.92
N ILE A 30 -0.20 4.89 -2.72
CA ILE A 30 -0.69 3.61 -2.19
C ILE A 30 -2.21 3.64 -1.99
N LEU A 31 -2.76 4.74 -1.45
CA LEU A 31 -4.20 4.86 -1.24
C LEU A 31 -4.96 4.82 -2.57
N TYR A 32 -4.49 5.50 -3.59
CA TYR A 32 -5.10 5.44 -4.91
C TYR A 32 -4.99 4.04 -5.51
N SER A 33 -3.84 3.39 -5.34
CA SER A 33 -3.65 2.03 -5.81
C SER A 33 -4.61 1.05 -5.14
N MET A 34 -4.85 1.22 -3.84
CA MET A 34 -5.81 0.41 -3.09
C MET A 34 -7.24 0.61 -3.56
N LYS A 35 -7.56 1.79 -4.08
CA LYS A 35 -8.86 2.09 -4.66
C LYS A 35 -9.02 1.53 -6.08
N GLY A 36 -7.99 0.92 -6.62
CA GLY A 36 -8.02 0.31 -7.94
C GLY A 36 -7.54 1.17 -9.08
N LEU A 37 -6.98 2.35 -8.80
CA LEU A 37 -6.44 3.21 -9.85
C LEU A 37 -5.17 2.61 -10.43
N LYS A 38 -5.02 2.73 -11.75
CA LYS A 38 -3.81 2.31 -12.46
C LYS A 38 -2.74 3.40 -12.36
N ASN A 39 -1.50 3.03 -12.61
CA ASN A 39 -0.38 3.97 -12.45
C ASN A 39 -0.55 5.24 -13.28
N HIS A 40 -1.06 5.14 -14.51
CA HIS A 40 -1.27 6.33 -15.35
C HIS A 40 -2.37 7.24 -14.78
N GLU A 41 -3.38 6.66 -14.16
CA GLU A 41 -4.45 7.43 -13.51
C GLU A 41 -3.94 8.16 -12.26
N ILE A 42 -3.09 7.49 -11.48
CA ILE A 42 -2.46 8.09 -10.31
C ILE A 42 -1.54 9.23 -10.74
N ALA A 43 -0.76 9.01 -11.79
CA ALA A 43 0.13 10.03 -12.35
C ALA A 43 -0.64 11.29 -12.72
N ASP A 44 -1.78 11.13 -13.38
CA ASP A 44 -2.62 12.26 -13.78
C ASP A 44 -3.15 13.01 -12.55
N LYS A 45 -3.62 12.28 -11.54
CA LYS A 45 -4.17 12.91 -10.33
C LYS A 45 -3.12 13.69 -9.54
N LEU A 46 -1.89 13.18 -9.50
CA LEU A 46 -0.82 13.79 -8.73
C LEU A 46 0.05 14.74 -9.57
N GLN A 47 -0.21 14.81 -10.88
CA GLN A 47 0.55 15.63 -11.83
C GLN A 47 2.05 15.31 -11.81
N ILE A 48 2.35 14.02 -11.84
CA ILE A 48 3.73 13.49 -11.92
C ILE A 48 3.78 12.48 -13.06
N SER A 49 4.98 12.05 -13.43
CA SER A 49 5.13 11.07 -14.49
C SER A 49 4.72 9.68 -13.99
N GLU A 50 4.29 8.83 -14.92
CA GLU A 50 3.96 7.43 -14.60
C GLU A 50 5.18 6.69 -14.07
N GLY A 51 6.36 6.98 -14.62
CA GLY A 51 7.61 6.41 -14.12
C GLY A 51 7.88 6.78 -12.68
N THR A 52 7.58 8.02 -12.29
CA THR A 52 7.71 8.47 -10.91
C THR A 52 6.75 7.72 -10.00
N VAL A 53 5.50 7.50 -10.44
CA VAL A 53 4.54 6.70 -9.68
C VAL A 53 5.08 5.29 -9.46
N HIS A 54 5.61 4.67 -10.51
CA HIS A 54 6.16 3.32 -10.44
C HIS A 54 7.32 3.24 -9.41
N THR A 55 8.23 4.20 -9.46
CA THR A 55 9.39 4.23 -8.57
C THR A 55 8.97 4.46 -7.12
N LEU A 56 8.11 5.45 -6.88
CA LEU A 56 7.64 5.76 -5.53
C LEU A 56 6.80 4.63 -4.95
N LYS A 57 6.01 3.96 -5.78
CA LYS A 57 5.23 2.81 -5.37
C LYS A 57 6.15 1.67 -4.90
N LYS A 58 7.23 1.43 -5.63
CA LYS A 58 8.22 0.43 -5.26
C LYS A 58 8.85 0.72 -3.90
N PHE A 59 9.25 1.97 -3.67
CA PHE A 59 9.80 2.39 -2.39
C PHE A 59 8.78 2.31 -1.26
N ALA A 60 7.53 2.69 -1.55
CA ALA A 60 6.45 2.61 -0.58
C ALA A 60 6.22 1.17 -0.11
N TYR A 61 6.16 0.23 -1.04
CA TYR A 61 5.99 -1.18 -0.70
C TYR A 61 7.16 -1.71 0.11
N ARG A 62 8.38 -1.25 -0.18
CA ARG A 62 9.55 -1.64 0.61
C ARG A 62 9.42 -1.17 2.05
N LYS A 63 9.01 0.09 2.25
CA LYS A 63 8.80 0.66 3.59
C LYS A 63 7.69 -0.07 4.33
N LEU A 64 6.60 -0.38 3.64
CA LEU A 64 5.50 -1.14 4.24
C LEU A 64 5.96 -2.52 4.68
N ARG A 65 6.75 -3.19 3.84
CA ARG A 65 7.28 -4.52 4.15
C ARG A 65 8.14 -4.48 5.41
N GLU A 66 8.96 -3.45 5.57
CA GLU A 66 9.79 -3.29 6.77
C GLU A 66 8.95 -3.01 8.00
N SER A 67 7.95 -2.14 7.89
CA SER A 67 7.07 -1.78 9.00
C SER A 67 6.22 -2.96 9.46
N LEU A 68 5.89 -3.86 8.55
CA LEU A 68 5.02 -5.01 8.80
C LEU A 68 5.80 -6.31 9.00
N LYS A 69 7.07 -6.20 9.35
CA LYS A 69 7.92 -7.35 9.63
C LYS A 69 7.31 -8.19 10.76
N GLY A 70 7.12 -9.48 10.49
CA GLY A 70 6.49 -10.39 11.45
C GLY A 70 5.01 -10.62 11.25
N ILE A 71 4.37 -9.89 10.34
CA ILE A 71 2.98 -10.09 9.97
C ILE A 71 2.91 -11.05 8.77
N ASN A 72 1.74 -11.64 8.58
CA ASN A 72 1.50 -12.61 7.51
C ASN A 72 1.83 -12.04 6.13
N TYR A 73 2.91 -12.54 5.53
CA TYR A 73 3.40 -12.08 4.23
C TYR A 73 2.42 -12.31 3.09
N THR A 74 1.47 -13.21 3.26
CA THR A 74 0.45 -13.49 2.24
C THR A 74 -0.37 -12.24 1.92
N LEU A 75 -0.66 -11.43 2.95
CA LEU A 75 -1.41 -10.18 2.77
C LEU A 75 -0.56 -9.11 2.09
N LEU A 76 0.74 -9.07 2.37
CA LEU A 76 1.66 -8.16 1.69
C LEU A 76 1.75 -8.48 0.19
N LEU A 77 1.74 -9.75 -0.16
CA LEU A 77 1.73 -10.18 -1.56
C LEU A 77 0.46 -9.72 -2.28
N PHE A 78 -0.67 -9.69 -1.58
CA PHE A 78 -1.92 -9.17 -2.12
C PHE A 78 -1.83 -7.69 -2.45
N LEU A 79 -1.17 -6.92 -1.59
CA LEU A 79 -0.99 -5.48 -1.78
C LEU A 79 0.04 -5.16 -2.88
N CYS A 80 0.98 -6.06 -3.13
CA CYS A 80 2.06 -5.86 -4.10
C CYS A 80 1.69 -6.22 -5.54
N LYS A 81 0.47 -6.63 -5.77
CA LYS A 81 0.01 -6.94 -7.14
C LYS A 81 -0.17 -5.71 -8.00
#